data_5c581e7c817be3fbf89718d27c17c091
#
_entry.id   5c581e7c817be3fbf89718d27c17c091
#
_cell.length_a   1.000
_cell.length_b   1.000
_cell.length_c   1.000
_cell.angle_alpha   90.00
_cell.angle_beta   90.00
_cell.angle_gamma   90.00
#
_symmetry.space_group_name_H-M   'P 1'
#
loop_
_entity.id
_entity.type
_entity.pdbx_description
1 polymer ?
#
loop_
_entity_poly.entity_id
_entity_poly.type
_entity_poly.pdbx_seq_one_letter_code
_entity_poly.pdbx_strand_id
1 'polypeptide(L)'
;EVFNKFGEVYFSSTYPGVVKAWHKHKEMTLNYAVILGEIKFVLYDDRPNSPTKGNIQELFISPQNYILVTVPPLIWNGFKCIGTTESIIANCADVPHKANEINRMHPTDKSIPYDWGIELK
;
A
#
# COMPACT_ATOMS: atom_id res chain seq x y z
N GLU A 1 16.08 12.32 -1.06
CA GLU A 1 14.98 13.22 -1.41
C GLU A 1 13.83 12.45 -2.05
N VAL A 2 12.68 12.43 -1.40
CA VAL A 2 11.53 11.69 -1.92
C VAL A 2 10.57 12.56 -2.71
N PHE A 3 10.70 13.88 -2.58
CA PHE A 3 9.84 14.79 -3.32
C PHE A 3 10.37 14.97 -4.73
N ASN A 4 9.56 14.61 -5.70
CA ASN A 4 9.87 14.81 -7.12
C ASN A 4 8.94 15.86 -7.70
N LYS A 5 7.65 15.65 -7.58
CA LYS A 5 6.64 16.60 -8.00
C LYS A 5 5.35 16.30 -7.23
N PHE A 6 4.50 17.30 -7.16
CA PHE A 6 3.23 17.18 -6.46
C PHE A 6 2.12 16.81 -7.46
N GLY A 7 1.43 15.73 -7.21
CA GLY A 7 0.22 15.35 -7.95
C GLY A 7 -1.02 15.66 -7.13
N GLU A 8 -1.17 14.94 -6.02
CA GLU A 8 -2.26 15.14 -5.08
C GLU A 8 -1.93 14.54 -3.73
N VAL A 9 -2.61 15.01 -2.69
CA VAL A 9 -2.56 14.41 -1.36
C VAL A 9 -3.96 13.98 -0.99
N TYR A 10 -4.10 12.75 -0.49
CA TYR A 10 -5.38 12.31 0.05
C TYR A 10 -5.17 11.45 1.29
N PHE A 11 -6.22 11.37 2.08
CA PHE A 11 -6.24 10.62 3.32
C PHE A 11 -7.20 9.44 3.19
N SER A 12 -6.80 8.32 3.77
CA SER A 12 -7.61 7.11 3.77
C SER A 12 -7.82 6.66 5.21
N SER A 13 -9.06 6.35 5.54
CA SER A 13 -9.44 5.84 6.85
C SER A 13 -9.76 4.36 6.73
N THR A 14 -9.26 3.56 7.68
CA THR A 14 -9.44 2.10 7.65
C THR A 14 -9.71 1.59 9.05
N TYR A 15 -10.82 0.85 9.20
CA TYR A 15 -11.20 0.28 10.50
C TYR A 15 -10.43 -0.99 10.82
N PRO A 16 -10.34 -1.36 12.12
CA PRO A 16 -9.62 -2.58 12.54
C PRO A 16 -10.03 -3.81 11.75
N GLY A 17 -9.04 -4.57 11.28
CA GLY A 17 -9.24 -5.80 10.53
C GLY A 17 -9.52 -5.62 9.05
N VAL A 18 -9.79 -4.41 8.60
CA VAL A 18 -10.09 -4.17 7.18
C VAL A 18 -8.80 -4.18 6.36
N VAL A 19 -8.88 -4.85 5.22
CA VAL A 19 -7.77 -4.95 4.25
C VAL A 19 -8.12 -4.13 3.02
N LYS A 20 -7.19 -3.29 2.60
CA LYS A 20 -7.26 -2.55 1.32
C LYS A 20 -6.10 -3.00 0.45
N ALA A 21 -6.32 -3.98 -0.40
CA ALA A 21 -5.33 -4.58 -1.29
C ALA A 21 -6.04 -5.14 -2.52
N TRP A 22 -5.40 -5.41 -3.58
CA TRP A 22 -4.05 -5.05 -4.01
C TRP A 22 -4.15 -3.97 -5.07
N HIS A 23 -3.21 -3.05 -5.08
CA HIS A 23 -3.16 -1.98 -6.08
C HIS A 23 -1.77 -1.92 -6.70
N LYS A 24 -1.73 -1.65 -8.00
CA LYS A 24 -0.48 -1.43 -8.72
C LYS A 24 -0.69 -0.26 -9.67
N HIS A 25 0.14 0.75 -9.56
CA HIS A 25 0.09 1.94 -10.40
C HIS A 25 1.05 1.81 -11.57
N LYS A 26 0.65 2.34 -12.72
CA LYS A 26 1.49 2.29 -13.94
C LYS A 26 2.55 3.38 -13.95
N GLU A 27 2.21 4.57 -13.48
CA GLU A 27 3.09 5.75 -13.53
C GLU A 27 3.27 6.41 -12.17
N MET A 28 2.29 6.29 -11.28
CA MET A 28 2.25 7.02 -10.02
C MET A 28 3.23 6.43 -9.01
N THR A 29 4.02 7.30 -8.39
CA THR A 29 4.79 6.97 -7.20
C THR A 29 3.99 7.40 -5.99
N LEU A 30 3.83 6.50 -5.03
CA LEU A 30 3.06 6.74 -3.82
C LEU A 30 4.00 7.00 -2.66
N ASN A 31 3.61 7.91 -1.78
CA ASN A 31 4.35 8.20 -0.56
C ASN A 31 3.37 8.15 0.60
N TYR A 32 3.46 7.10 1.40
CA TYR A 32 2.53 6.84 2.50
C TYR A 32 3.13 7.18 3.84
N ALA A 33 2.32 7.81 4.69
CA ALA A 33 2.62 8.03 6.10
C ALA A 33 1.38 7.68 6.92
N VAL A 34 1.57 7.01 8.05
CA VAL A 34 0.49 6.68 8.97
C VAL A 34 0.38 7.79 10.00
N ILE A 35 -0.76 8.46 10.01
CA ILE A 35 -1.01 9.59 10.90
C ILE A 35 -1.63 9.13 12.21
N LEU A 36 -2.46 8.09 12.17
CA LEU A 36 -3.15 7.55 13.33
C LEU A 36 -3.28 6.04 13.17
N GLY A 37 -3.21 5.33 14.31
CA GLY A 37 -3.42 3.88 14.31
C GLY A 37 -2.22 3.08 13.86
N GLU A 38 -2.44 1.83 13.53
CA GLU A 38 -1.39 0.89 13.14
C GLU A 38 -1.79 0.12 11.90
N ILE A 39 -0.87 -0.02 10.96
CA ILE A 39 -1.10 -0.81 9.77
C ILE A 39 0.03 -1.79 9.52
N LYS A 40 -0.31 -2.90 8.87
CA LYS A 40 0.65 -3.76 8.20
C LYS A 40 0.58 -3.41 6.72
N PHE A 41 1.69 -2.93 6.17
CA PHE A 41 1.82 -2.55 4.77
C PHE A 41 2.62 -3.61 4.05
N VAL A 42 2.12 -4.08 2.90
CA VAL A 42 2.74 -5.20 2.18
C VAL A 42 3.02 -4.80 0.75
N LEU A 43 4.22 -5.13 0.30
CA LEU A 43 4.69 -4.88 -1.07
C LEU A 43 5.02 -6.21 -1.73
N TYR A 44 4.65 -6.34 -3.01
CA TYR A 44 4.97 -7.53 -3.80
C TYR A 44 5.47 -7.12 -5.17
N ASP A 45 6.63 -7.66 -5.55
CA ASP A 45 7.27 -7.37 -6.84
C ASP A 45 7.05 -8.55 -7.79
N ASP A 46 6.25 -8.33 -8.84
CA ASP A 46 6.02 -9.34 -9.88
C ASP A 46 6.65 -8.96 -11.23
N ARG A 47 7.49 -7.94 -11.25
CA ARG A 47 8.10 -7.47 -12.51
C ARG A 47 9.02 -8.54 -13.09
N PRO A 48 8.86 -8.90 -14.39
CA PRO A 48 9.55 -10.05 -14.96
C PRO A 48 11.07 -9.99 -14.90
N ASN A 49 11.65 -8.80 -15.03
CA ASN A 49 13.11 -8.63 -15.10
C ASN A 49 13.69 -7.98 -13.85
N SER A 50 12.93 -7.94 -12.77
CA SER A 50 13.39 -7.34 -11.52
C SER A 50 14.27 -8.31 -10.73
N PRO A 51 15.38 -7.84 -10.13
CA PRO A 51 16.18 -8.68 -9.24
C PRO A 51 15.42 -9.08 -7.97
N THR A 52 14.34 -8.38 -7.64
CA THR A 52 13.51 -8.68 -6.47
C THR A 52 12.19 -9.37 -6.83
N LYS A 53 12.07 -9.87 -8.04
CA LYS A 53 10.84 -10.57 -8.48
C LYS A 53 10.49 -11.69 -7.51
N GLY A 54 9.24 -11.73 -7.09
CA GLY A 54 8.72 -12.72 -6.16
C GLY A 54 8.87 -12.36 -4.70
N ASN A 55 9.59 -11.29 -4.38
CA ASN A 55 9.80 -10.87 -3.01
C ASN A 55 8.55 -10.19 -2.44
N ILE A 56 8.25 -10.52 -1.20
CA ILE A 56 7.19 -9.89 -0.41
C ILE A 56 7.87 -9.18 0.76
N GLN A 57 7.50 -7.92 0.99
CA GLN A 57 8.00 -7.15 2.11
C GLN A 57 6.83 -6.70 2.98
N GLU A 58 6.93 -6.96 4.28
CA GLU A 58 5.95 -6.50 5.27
C GLU A 58 6.55 -5.40 6.12
N LEU A 59 5.79 -4.33 6.31
CA LEU A 59 6.18 -3.21 7.16
C LEU A 59 5.06 -2.94 8.17
N PHE A 60 5.43 -2.80 9.43
CA PHE A 60 4.49 -2.47 10.50
C PHE A 60 4.69 -1.02 10.86
N ILE A 61 3.69 -0.19 10.57
CA ILE A 61 3.80 1.25 10.63
C ILE A 61 2.76 1.82 11.58
N SER A 62 3.21 2.76 12.43
CA SER A 62 2.38 3.46 13.39
C SER A 62 3.04 4.79 13.71
N PRO A 63 2.36 5.70 14.48
CA PRO A 63 3.03 6.91 14.95
C PRO A 63 4.26 6.62 15.80
N GLN A 64 4.29 5.48 16.52
CA GLN A 64 5.43 5.07 17.34
C GLN A 64 6.56 4.45 16.50
N ASN A 65 6.24 3.94 15.34
CA ASN A 65 7.20 3.43 14.36
C ASN A 65 6.94 4.16 13.04
N TYR A 66 7.24 5.46 13.05
CA TYR A 66 6.92 6.33 11.95
C TYR A 66 7.89 6.13 10.79
N ILE A 67 7.38 5.68 9.66
CA ILE A 67 8.15 5.41 8.46
C ILE A 67 7.41 6.04 7.28
N LEU A 68 8.15 6.74 6.44
CA LEU A 68 7.63 7.18 5.14
C LEU A 68 7.92 6.06 4.13
N VAL A 69 6.86 5.52 3.52
CA VAL A 69 6.99 4.45 2.53
C VAL A 69 6.80 5.01 1.15
N THR A 70 7.82 4.88 0.31
CA THR A 70 7.73 5.27 -1.10
C THR A 70 7.56 4.03 -1.94
N VAL A 71 6.46 3.96 -2.68
CA VAL A 71 6.13 2.84 -3.56
C VAL A 71 6.30 3.28 -5.01
N PRO A 72 7.30 2.77 -5.72
CA PRO A 72 7.46 3.11 -7.14
C PRO A 72 6.35 2.48 -7.98
N PRO A 73 6.18 2.93 -9.23
CA PRO A 73 5.24 2.29 -10.14
C PRO A 73 5.52 0.80 -10.31
N LEU A 74 4.49 0.05 -10.68
CA LEU A 74 4.56 -1.37 -11.03
C LEU A 74 4.84 -2.32 -9.86
N ILE A 75 4.69 -1.85 -8.63
CA ILE A 75 4.78 -2.69 -7.43
C ILE A 75 3.38 -2.85 -6.84
N TRP A 76 2.96 -4.10 -6.63
CA TRP A 76 1.73 -4.39 -5.92
C TRP A 76 1.86 -3.99 -4.46
N ASN A 77 0.86 -3.32 -3.94
CA ASN A 77 0.86 -2.92 -2.55
C ASN A 77 -0.53 -3.00 -1.95
N GLY A 78 -0.57 -3.08 -0.64
CA GLY A 78 -1.80 -3.10 0.11
C GLY A 78 -1.51 -2.96 1.59
N PHE A 79 -2.57 -2.81 2.38
CA PHE A 79 -2.40 -2.69 3.83
C PHE A 79 -3.62 -3.20 4.58
N LYS A 80 -3.40 -3.52 5.85
CA LYS A 80 -4.44 -3.95 6.78
C LYS A 80 -4.33 -3.13 8.06
N CYS A 81 -5.45 -2.66 8.57
CA CYS A 81 -5.49 -2.02 9.88
C CYS A 81 -5.37 -3.11 10.94
N ILE A 82 -4.27 -3.09 11.69
CA ILE A 82 -3.98 -4.13 12.69
C ILE A 82 -4.14 -3.64 14.12
N GLY A 83 -4.40 -2.35 14.31
CA GLY A 83 -4.62 -1.78 15.64
C GLY A 83 -6.02 -2.03 16.15
N THR A 84 -6.30 -1.49 17.32
CA THR A 84 -7.62 -1.59 17.97
C THR A 84 -8.50 -0.39 17.63
N THR A 85 -7.96 0.61 16.96
CA THR A 85 -8.67 1.81 16.54
C THR A 85 -8.53 1.99 15.04
N GLU A 86 -9.30 2.93 14.51
CA GLU A 86 -9.20 3.37 13.12
C GLU A 86 -7.77 3.81 12.78
N SER A 87 -7.34 3.51 11.57
CA SER A 87 -6.05 4.02 11.03
C SER A 87 -6.33 5.09 10.00
N ILE A 88 -5.51 6.14 10.00
CA ILE A 88 -5.53 7.19 8.99
C ILE A 88 -4.18 7.23 8.32
N ILE A 89 -4.20 7.13 6.99
CA ILE A 89 -3.00 7.10 6.16
C ILE A 89 -3.04 8.28 5.20
N ALA A 90 -1.95 9.03 5.15
CA ALA A 90 -1.77 10.09 4.17
C ALA A 90 -0.98 9.53 3.00
N ASN A 91 -1.40 9.85 1.78
CA ASN A 91 -0.67 9.51 0.58
C ASN A 91 -0.43 10.76 -0.25
N CYS A 92 0.85 11.04 -0.50
CA CYS A 92 1.26 12.13 -1.36
C CYS A 92 1.73 11.51 -2.69
N ALA A 93 0.89 11.61 -3.70
CA ALA A 93 1.17 11.03 -5.01
C ALA A 93 1.81 12.08 -5.92
N ASP A 94 2.68 11.64 -6.83
CA ASP A 94 3.38 12.55 -7.73
C ASP A 94 2.61 12.86 -9.00
N VAL A 95 1.52 12.16 -9.28
CA VAL A 95 0.60 12.46 -10.38
C VAL A 95 -0.83 12.43 -9.88
N PRO A 96 -1.75 13.24 -10.46
CA PRO A 96 -3.16 13.20 -10.11
C PRO A 96 -3.79 11.86 -10.48
N HIS A 97 -4.87 11.51 -9.79
CA HIS A 97 -5.61 10.29 -10.05
C HIS A 97 -6.11 10.23 -11.49
N LYS A 98 -5.90 9.07 -12.13
CA LYS A 98 -6.42 8.77 -13.48
C LYS A 98 -7.03 7.37 -13.46
N ALA A 99 -8.21 7.22 -14.08
CA ALA A 99 -8.96 5.96 -14.02
C ALA A 99 -8.20 4.75 -14.59
N ASN A 100 -7.40 4.95 -15.64
CA ASN A 100 -6.69 3.86 -16.32
C ASN A 100 -5.27 3.63 -15.81
N GLU A 101 -4.89 4.32 -14.75
CA GLU A 101 -3.52 4.30 -14.24
C GLU A 101 -3.30 3.18 -13.23
N ILE A 102 -4.36 2.67 -12.62
CA ILE A 102 -4.29 1.71 -11.53
C ILE A 102 -4.82 0.34 -11.95
N ASN A 103 -4.10 -0.70 -11.57
CA ASN A 103 -4.57 -2.09 -11.65
C ASN A 103 -4.96 -2.55 -10.25
N ARG A 104 -6.01 -3.35 -10.16
CA ARG A 104 -6.53 -3.86 -8.90
C ARG A 104 -6.62 -5.38 -8.94
N MET A 105 -6.47 -6.01 -7.79
CA MET A 105 -6.60 -7.45 -7.63
C MET A 105 -7.22 -7.71 -6.26
N HIS A 106 -8.04 -8.75 -6.18
CA HIS A 106 -8.67 -9.12 -4.91
C HIS A 106 -7.60 -9.52 -3.89
N PRO A 107 -7.76 -9.17 -2.59
CA PRO A 107 -6.75 -9.53 -1.58
C PRO A 107 -6.47 -11.02 -1.45
N THR A 108 -7.42 -11.88 -1.84
CA THR A 108 -7.25 -13.33 -1.79
C THR A 108 -6.83 -13.95 -3.12
N ASP A 109 -6.52 -13.13 -4.13
CA ASP A 109 -6.07 -13.63 -5.43
C ASP A 109 -4.76 -14.39 -5.26
N LYS A 110 -4.73 -15.62 -5.79
CA LYS A 110 -3.58 -16.51 -5.61
C LYS A 110 -2.37 -16.15 -6.46
N SER A 111 -2.51 -15.19 -7.37
CA SER A 111 -1.37 -14.67 -8.13
C SER A 111 -0.34 -14.02 -7.22
N ILE A 112 -0.78 -13.52 -6.05
CA ILE A 112 0.12 -13.00 -5.02
C ILE A 112 0.05 -13.97 -3.85
N PRO A 113 1.17 -14.67 -3.53
CA PRO A 113 1.18 -15.69 -2.49
C PRO A 113 1.28 -15.08 -1.09
N TYR A 114 0.25 -14.34 -0.70
CA TYR A 114 0.21 -13.65 0.57
C TYR A 114 -1.15 -13.86 1.26
N ASP A 115 -1.12 -14.25 2.52
CA ASP A 115 -2.31 -14.44 3.35
C ASP A 115 -2.51 -13.23 4.26
N TRP A 116 -3.60 -12.49 4.02
CA TRP A 116 -3.96 -11.32 4.82
C TRP A 116 -4.62 -11.69 6.14
N GLY A 117 -4.96 -12.96 6.35
CA GLY A 117 -5.67 -13.39 7.54
C GLY A 117 -7.14 -12.96 7.53
N ILE A 118 -7.76 -12.94 6.35
CA ILE A 118 -9.18 -12.60 6.23
C ILE A 118 -10.02 -13.79 6.65
N GLU A 119 -10.92 -13.57 7.63
CA GLU A 119 -11.85 -14.60 8.05
C GLU A 119 -13.10 -14.58 7.17
N LEU A 120 -13.46 -15.75 6.67
CA LEU A 120 -14.73 -15.96 5.96
C LEU A 120 -15.78 -16.38 6.97
N LYS A 121 -16.85 -15.62 7.03
CA LYS A 121 -17.98 -15.91 7.94
C LYS A 121 -19.24 -16.24 7.17
#